data_7b95ae8531e11968d7dd10c919fbbbb9
#
_entry.id   7b95ae8531e11968d7dd10c919fbbbb9
#
_cell.length_a   1.000
_cell.length_b   1.000
_cell.length_c   1.000
_cell.angle_alpha   90.00
_cell.angle_beta   90.00
_cell.angle_gamma   90.00
#
_symmetry.space_group_name_H-M   'P 1'
#
loop_
_entity.id
_entity.type
_entity.pdbx_description
1 polymer ?
#
loop_
_entity_poly.entity_id
_entity_poly.type
_entity_poly.pdbx_seq_one_letter_code
_entity_poly.pdbx_strand_id
1 'polypeptide(L)'
;MKVAIINDTHCGVRNSSDIFLDNAEKFYSDVFFPYLLENNIRHIVHLGDFFDNRKFINFKCINRIRSCFLKPLRQHGITMDIIRGNHDVYFKNTGELNSLKELLGHYMNEVHIIHEPTVMDYDGLKMALVPWIDAENEERSIKFIKECKADIMGGHFDIIGYEMMKGIKCEHGLDRSLFKRFEAVYSGHFHT
;
A
#
# COMPACT_ATOMS: atom_id res chain seq x y z
N MET A 1 16.29 -10.90 5.90
CA MET A 1 15.96 -10.33 4.57
C MET A 1 15.80 -8.82 4.69
N LYS A 2 16.13 -8.02 3.63
CA LYS A 2 15.77 -6.59 3.58
C LYS A 2 14.46 -6.45 2.80
N VAL A 3 13.56 -5.58 3.28
CA VAL A 3 12.26 -5.29 2.67
C VAL A 3 12.16 -3.79 2.43
N ALA A 4 11.66 -3.37 1.27
CA ALA A 4 11.31 -1.98 1.01
C ALA A 4 9.85 -1.75 1.35
N ILE A 5 9.55 -0.70 2.11
CA ILE A 5 8.17 -0.27 2.41
C ILE A 5 7.88 0.97 1.58
N ILE A 6 6.81 0.95 0.81
CA ILE A 6 6.28 2.09 0.06
C ILE A 6 4.76 2.17 0.23
N ASN A 7 4.19 3.34 -0.02
CA ASN A 7 2.75 3.59 0.07
C ASN A 7 2.35 4.80 -0.77
N ASP A 8 1.05 5.00 -0.95
CA ASP A 8 0.47 6.21 -1.51
C ASP A 8 1.10 6.62 -2.85
N THR A 9 1.31 5.64 -3.74
CA THR A 9 1.91 5.89 -5.06
C THR A 9 0.98 6.61 -6.00
N HIS A 10 -0.35 6.58 -5.75
CA HIS A 10 -1.40 7.32 -6.45
C HIS A 10 -1.20 7.35 -7.96
N CYS A 11 -0.98 6.17 -8.55
CA CYS A 11 -0.81 6.04 -9.99
C CYS A 11 -2.00 6.64 -10.73
N GLY A 12 -1.75 7.65 -11.56
CA GLY A 12 -2.80 8.38 -12.27
C GLY A 12 -3.27 9.67 -11.60
N VAL A 13 -2.55 10.15 -10.60
CA VAL A 13 -2.82 11.43 -9.92
C VAL A 13 -3.00 12.59 -10.91
N ARG A 14 -3.83 13.58 -10.52
CA ARG A 14 -4.17 14.74 -11.37
C ARG A 14 -4.70 14.33 -12.73
N ASN A 15 -5.65 13.37 -12.75
CA ASN A 15 -6.28 12.87 -13.97
C ASN A 15 -5.27 12.29 -14.98
N SER A 16 -4.29 11.54 -14.47
CA SER A 16 -3.21 10.93 -15.27
C SER A 16 -2.38 11.96 -16.04
N SER A 17 -2.07 13.08 -15.39
CA SER A 17 -1.21 14.13 -15.96
C SER A 17 0.14 13.57 -16.38
N ASP A 18 0.60 13.93 -17.57
CA ASP A 18 1.88 13.47 -18.11
C ASP A 18 3.06 13.86 -17.23
N ILE A 19 3.03 15.06 -16.63
CA ILE A 19 4.09 15.54 -15.74
C ILE A 19 4.26 14.59 -14.54
N PHE A 20 3.16 14.15 -13.93
CA PHE A 20 3.21 13.23 -12.80
C PHE A 20 3.61 11.81 -13.23
N LEU A 21 3.12 11.34 -14.38
CA LEU A 21 3.51 10.06 -14.93
C LEU A 21 5.00 10.04 -15.31
N ASP A 22 5.53 11.11 -15.90
CA ASP A 22 6.95 11.25 -16.24
C ASP A 22 7.83 11.26 -14.98
N ASN A 23 7.40 11.94 -13.92
CA ASN A 23 8.10 11.96 -12.65
C ASN A 23 8.09 10.57 -11.98
N ALA A 24 6.96 9.87 -12.01
CA ALA A 24 6.88 8.51 -11.48
C ALA A 24 7.81 7.55 -12.25
N GLU A 25 7.82 7.62 -13.59
CA GLU A 25 8.73 6.81 -14.40
C GLU A 25 10.19 7.07 -14.07
N LYS A 26 10.60 8.35 -13.99
CA LYS A 26 11.95 8.73 -13.59
C LYS A 26 12.29 8.23 -12.19
N PHE A 27 11.38 8.37 -11.24
CA PHE A 27 11.60 7.87 -9.89
C PHE A 27 11.85 6.37 -9.87
N TYR A 28 11.02 5.59 -10.58
CA TYR A 28 11.18 4.14 -10.63
C TYR A 28 12.45 3.72 -11.37
N SER A 29 12.75 4.34 -12.53
CA SER A 29 13.91 3.96 -13.36
C SER A 29 15.25 4.43 -12.78
N ASP A 30 15.29 5.63 -12.23
CA ASP A 30 16.55 6.30 -11.89
C ASP A 30 16.90 6.16 -10.40
N VAL A 31 15.89 5.92 -9.54
CA VAL A 31 16.08 5.89 -8.10
C VAL A 31 15.63 4.56 -7.49
N PHE A 32 14.37 4.20 -7.63
CA PHE A 32 13.76 3.12 -6.84
C PHE A 32 14.35 1.75 -7.19
N PHE A 33 14.25 1.30 -8.44
CA PHE A 33 14.79 0.01 -8.83
C PHE A 33 16.29 -0.08 -8.72
N PRO A 34 17.10 0.92 -9.15
CA PRO A 34 18.53 0.92 -8.90
C PRO A 34 18.88 0.75 -7.41
N TYR A 35 18.23 1.50 -6.53
CA TYR A 35 18.45 1.38 -5.10
C TYR A 35 18.13 -0.03 -4.56
N LEU A 36 17.00 -0.63 -4.99
CA LEU A 36 16.65 -1.99 -4.58
C LEU A 36 17.72 -2.99 -5.01
N LEU A 37 18.18 -2.88 -6.25
CA LEU A 37 19.17 -3.79 -6.82
C LEU A 37 20.55 -3.66 -6.13
N GLU A 38 21.03 -2.45 -5.95
CA GLU A 38 22.30 -2.15 -5.28
C GLU A 38 22.30 -2.63 -3.82
N ASN A 39 21.17 -2.54 -3.14
CA ASN A 39 21.03 -2.98 -1.75
C ASN A 39 20.57 -4.42 -1.58
N ASN A 40 20.43 -5.16 -2.68
CA ASN A 40 19.99 -6.55 -2.68
C ASN A 40 18.59 -6.75 -2.07
N ILE A 41 17.69 -5.79 -2.27
CA ILE A 41 16.30 -5.84 -1.81
C ILE A 41 15.48 -6.51 -2.91
N ARG A 42 14.80 -7.60 -2.57
CA ARG A 42 14.00 -8.40 -3.51
C ARG A 42 12.53 -8.49 -3.10
N HIS A 43 12.14 -7.77 -2.07
CA HIS A 43 10.75 -7.78 -1.60
C HIS A 43 10.31 -6.36 -1.25
N ILE A 44 9.08 -6.03 -1.68
CA ILE A 44 8.41 -4.75 -1.43
C ILE A 44 7.16 -5.04 -0.60
N VAL A 45 6.88 -4.18 0.37
CA VAL A 45 5.57 -4.09 1.05
C VAL A 45 4.94 -2.76 0.67
N HIS A 46 3.79 -2.79 0.00
CA HIS A 46 3.04 -1.62 -0.40
C HIS A 46 1.82 -1.43 0.50
N LEU A 47 1.78 -0.30 1.21
CA LEU A 47 0.76 -0.05 2.23
C LEU A 47 -0.48 0.70 1.70
N GLY A 48 -0.91 0.39 0.47
CA GLY A 48 -2.17 0.88 -0.09
C GLY A 48 -2.07 2.17 -0.89
N ASP A 49 -3.18 2.57 -1.47
CA ASP A 49 -3.34 3.69 -2.39
C ASP A 49 -2.37 3.61 -3.57
N PHE A 50 -2.39 2.43 -4.22
CA PHE A 50 -1.60 2.21 -5.43
C PHE A 50 -2.12 3.06 -6.60
N PHE A 51 -3.45 3.12 -6.77
CA PHE A 51 -4.09 3.96 -7.76
C PHE A 51 -4.74 5.19 -7.13
N ASP A 52 -4.78 6.30 -7.88
CA ASP A 52 -5.34 7.58 -7.40
C ASP A 52 -6.87 7.61 -7.41
N ASN A 53 -7.49 7.01 -8.41
CA ASN A 53 -8.93 7.13 -8.61
C ASN A 53 -9.66 5.81 -8.38
N ARG A 54 -10.70 5.85 -7.54
CA ARG A 54 -11.50 4.69 -7.16
C ARG A 54 -12.28 4.04 -8.30
N LYS A 55 -12.71 4.83 -9.29
CA LYS A 55 -13.72 4.41 -10.28
C LYS A 55 -13.20 4.36 -11.70
N PHE A 56 -12.16 5.10 -12.01
CA PHE A 56 -11.68 5.27 -13.37
C PHE A 56 -10.16 5.21 -13.40
N ILE A 57 -9.64 4.39 -14.27
CA ILE A 57 -8.19 4.34 -14.52
C ILE A 57 -7.94 4.53 -16.00
N ASN A 58 -7.15 5.53 -16.33
CA ASN A 58 -6.81 5.86 -17.71
C ASN A 58 -5.90 4.77 -18.30
N PHE A 59 -6.18 4.29 -19.50
CA PHE A 59 -5.36 3.29 -20.19
C PHE A 59 -3.90 3.71 -20.38
N LYS A 60 -3.64 5.00 -20.58
CA LYS A 60 -2.28 5.54 -20.63
C LYS A 60 -1.56 5.32 -19.31
N CYS A 61 -2.21 5.60 -18.19
CA CYS A 61 -1.67 5.35 -16.85
C CYS A 61 -1.34 3.87 -16.65
N ILE A 62 -2.28 2.97 -16.92
CA ILE A 62 -2.06 1.52 -16.80
C ILE A 62 -0.90 1.06 -17.68
N ASN A 63 -0.81 1.53 -18.91
CA ASN A 63 0.28 1.17 -19.82
C ASN A 63 1.64 1.60 -19.28
N ARG A 64 1.73 2.85 -18.78
CA ARG A 64 2.97 3.41 -18.23
C ARG A 64 3.39 2.69 -16.94
N ILE A 65 2.49 2.50 -15.99
CA ILE A 65 2.78 1.75 -14.75
C ILE A 65 3.18 0.31 -15.02
N ARG A 66 2.53 -0.33 -15.98
CA ARG A 66 2.95 -1.67 -16.42
C ARG A 66 4.41 -1.68 -16.91
N SER A 67 4.81 -0.64 -17.64
CA SER A 67 6.15 -0.55 -18.21
C SER A 67 7.22 -0.15 -17.19
N CYS A 68 6.93 0.84 -16.31
CA CYS A 68 7.93 1.40 -15.41
C CYS A 68 7.96 0.72 -14.02
N PHE A 69 6.92 -0.02 -13.63
CA PHE A 69 6.85 -0.67 -12.33
C PHE A 69 6.65 -2.20 -12.42
N LEU A 70 5.56 -2.67 -13.04
CA LEU A 70 5.20 -4.10 -12.98
C LEU A 70 6.15 -4.99 -13.80
N LYS A 71 6.57 -4.57 -14.99
CA LYS A 71 7.56 -5.32 -15.77
C LYS A 71 8.93 -5.39 -15.08
N PRO A 72 9.49 -4.30 -14.52
CA PRO A 72 10.70 -4.36 -13.73
C PRO A 72 10.64 -5.32 -12.53
N LEU A 73 9.50 -5.44 -11.82
CA LEU A 73 9.36 -6.46 -10.78
C LEU A 73 9.71 -7.84 -11.32
N ARG A 74 9.09 -8.23 -12.42
CA ARG A 74 9.32 -9.52 -13.10
C ARG A 74 10.76 -9.65 -13.59
N GLN A 75 11.27 -8.63 -14.28
CA GLN A 75 12.61 -8.65 -14.87
C GLN A 75 13.72 -8.83 -13.84
N HIS A 76 13.53 -8.27 -12.64
CA HIS A 76 14.52 -8.31 -11.57
C HIS A 76 14.24 -9.37 -10.50
N GLY A 77 13.18 -10.17 -10.66
CA GLY A 77 12.79 -11.18 -9.67
C GLY A 77 12.44 -10.56 -8.31
N ILE A 78 11.78 -9.39 -8.33
CA ILE A 78 11.31 -8.69 -7.15
C ILE A 78 9.83 -9.03 -6.95
N THR A 79 9.45 -9.37 -5.73
CA THR A 79 8.06 -9.62 -5.32
C THR A 79 7.50 -8.48 -4.49
N MET A 80 6.18 -8.37 -4.45
CA MET A 80 5.49 -7.34 -3.69
C MET A 80 4.28 -7.90 -2.96
N ASP A 81 4.21 -7.70 -1.64
CA ASP A 81 2.98 -7.80 -0.87
C ASP A 81 2.29 -6.44 -0.88
N ILE A 82 1.01 -6.40 -1.20
CA ILE A 82 0.26 -5.15 -1.27
C ILE A 82 -1.07 -5.27 -0.53
N ILE A 83 -1.37 -4.31 0.31
CA ILE A 83 -2.71 -4.10 0.89
C ILE A 83 -3.46 -3.03 0.12
N ARG A 84 -4.80 -3.05 0.17
CA ARG A 84 -5.61 -1.97 -0.39
C ARG A 84 -5.63 -0.76 0.53
N GLY A 85 -5.57 0.45 -0.06
CA GLY A 85 -5.90 1.71 0.59
C GLY A 85 -7.32 2.16 0.26
N ASN A 86 -7.70 3.35 0.71
CA ASN A 86 -9.05 3.88 0.48
C ASN A 86 -9.29 4.34 -0.97
N HIS A 87 -8.25 4.65 -1.73
CA HIS A 87 -8.35 4.94 -3.17
C HIS A 87 -8.42 3.68 -4.03
N ASP A 88 -8.02 2.54 -3.51
CA ASP A 88 -8.08 1.28 -4.26
C ASP A 88 -9.48 0.64 -4.27
N VAL A 89 -10.39 1.02 -3.35
CA VAL A 89 -11.73 0.45 -3.24
C VAL A 89 -12.78 1.27 -4.00
N TYR A 90 -13.67 0.58 -4.72
CA TYR A 90 -14.74 1.23 -5.48
C TYR A 90 -15.82 1.81 -4.56
N PHE A 91 -16.32 1.03 -3.63
CA PHE A 91 -17.33 1.42 -2.64
C PHE A 91 -16.66 1.83 -1.33
N LYS A 92 -17.27 2.77 -0.58
CA LYS A 92 -16.72 3.25 0.69
C LYS A 92 -16.90 2.27 1.85
N ASN A 93 -17.84 1.36 1.75
CA ASN A 93 -18.30 0.48 2.83
C ASN A 93 -17.87 -0.98 2.66
N THR A 94 -17.25 -1.34 1.55
CA THR A 94 -16.76 -2.70 1.28
C THR A 94 -15.54 -2.68 0.37
N GLY A 95 -14.61 -3.59 0.63
CA GLY A 95 -13.40 -3.80 -0.18
C GLY A 95 -13.53 -4.88 -1.26
N GLU A 96 -14.74 -5.42 -1.49
CA GLU A 96 -14.96 -6.53 -2.43
C GLU A 96 -14.54 -6.19 -3.85
N LEU A 97 -14.99 -5.03 -4.35
CA LEU A 97 -14.57 -4.50 -5.66
C LEU A 97 -13.44 -3.49 -5.46
N ASN A 98 -12.24 -3.84 -5.91
CA ASN A 98 -11.06 -3.00 -5.77
C ASN A 98 -10.11 -3.09 -6.97
N SER A 99 -9.40 -2.00 -7.24
CA SER A 99 -8.52 -1.84 -8.39
C SER A 99 -7.33 -2.81 -8.38
N LEU A 100 -6.85 -3.20 -7.21
CA LEU A 100 -5.72 -4.12 -7.10
C LEU A 100 -6.11 -5.49 -7.67
N LYS A 101 -7.25 -6.02 -7.25
CA LYS A 101 -7.78 -7.30 -7.73
C LYS A 101 -8.03 -7.27 -9.24
N GLU A 102 -8.69 -6.21 -9.73
CA GLU A 102 -9.09 -6.10 -11.13
C GLU A 102 -7.90 -5.89 -12.08
N LEU A 103 -6.86 -5.17 -11.64
CA LEU A 103 -5.77 -4.74 -12.51
C LEU A 103 -4.44 -5.45 -12.26
N LEU A 104 -4.18 -5.88 -11.03
CA LEU A 104 -2.94 -6.56 -10.66
C LEU A 104 -3.09 -8.07 -10.54
N GLY A 105 -4.31 -8.59 -10.56
CA GLY A 105 -4.58 -10.04 -10.45
C GLY A 105 -3.88 -10.91 -11.50
N HIS A 106 -3.44 -10.35 -12.62
CA HIS A 106 -2.66 -11.06 -13.65
C HIS A 106 -1.15 -11.15 -13.34
N TYR A 107 -0.69 -10.52 -12.25
CA TYR A 107 0.71 -10.50 -11.81
C TYR A 107 0.94 -11.36 -10.57
N MET A 108 0.19 -12.44 -10.38
CA MET A 108 0.18 -13.28 -9.17
C MET A 108 1.53 -13.89 -8.79
N ASN A 109 2.48 -13.97 -9.72
CA ASN A 109 3.83 -14.44 -9.42
C ASN A 109 4.71 -13.35 -8.79
N GLU A 110 4.43 -12.09 -9.08
CA GLU A 110 5.19 -10.94 -8.60
C GLU A 110 4.46 -10.15 -7.51
N VAL A 111 3.12 -10.14 -7.57
CA VAL A 111 2.27 -9.33 -6.68
C VAL A 111 1.32 -10.20 -5.89
N HIS A 112 1.48 -10.20 -4.59
CA HIS A 112 0.58 -10.87 -3.65
C HIS A 112 -0.34 -9.82 -3.00
N ILE A 113 -1.62 -9.87 -3.35
CA ILE A 113 -2.63 -8.95 -2.83
C ILE A 113 -3.18 -9.51 -1.52
N ILE A 114 -2.96 -8.76 -0.43
CA ILE A 114 -3.45 -9.13 0.89
C ILE A 114 -4.84 -8.52 1.08
N HIS A 115 -5.85 -9.37 1.11
CA HIS A 115 -7.26 -8.97 1.20
C HIS A 115 -7.74 -8.80 2.64
N GLU A 116 -7.17 -9.58 3.56
CA GLU A 116 -7.57 -9.65 4.97
C GLU A 116 -6.38 -9.37 5.89
N PRO A 117 -6.61 -8.86 7.11
CA PRO A 117 -5.55 -8.68 8.09
C PRO A 117 -4.75 -9.97 8.30
N THR A 118 -3.45 -9.90 8.11
CA THR A 118 -2.56 -11.09 8.07
C THR A 118 -1.22 -10.77 8.71
N VAL A 119 -0.60 -11.75 9.36
CA VAL A 119 0.81 -11.65 9.81
C VAL A 119 1.70 -12.29 8.76
N MET A 120 2.61 -11.50 8.20
CA MET A 120 3.66 -11.96 7.29
C MET A 120 4.96 -12.16 8.06
N ASP A 121 5.76 -13.15 7.66
CA ASP A 121 7.09 -13.39 8.23
C ASP A 121 8.15 -13.09 7.16
N TYR A 122 8.93 -12.06 7.42
CA TYR A 122 10.02 -11.60 6.57
C TYR A 122 11.37 -12.01 7.19
N ASP A 123 11.70 -13.29 7.09
CA ASP A 123 12.96 -13.85 7.58
C ASP A 123 13.11 -13.65 9.11
N GLY A 124 12.05 -13.99 9.84
CA GLY A 124 11.95 -13.89 11.29
C GLY A 124 11.35 -12.58 11.81
N LEU A 125 11.26 -11.54 10.99
CA LEU A 125 10.55 -10.31 11.34
C LEU A 125 9.05 -10.47 11.03
N LYS A 126 8.23 -10.53 12.06
CA LYS A 126 6.78 -10.63 11.93
C LYS A 126 6.14 -9.27 11.77
N MET A 127 5.57 -9.03 10.61
CA MET A 127 4.83 -7.80 10.28
C MET A 127 3.35 -8.11 10.11
N ALA A 128 2.49 -7.47 10.90
CA ALA A 128 1.07 -7.50 10.68
C ALA A 128 0.72 -6.51 9.56
N LEU A 129 0.02 -6.98 8.54
CA LEU A 129 -0.48 -6.14 7.44
C LEU A 129 -2.00 -6.04 7.52
N VAL A 130 -2.51 -4.81 7.56
CA VAL A 130 -3.94 -4.54 7.71
C VAL A 130 -4.41 -3.64 6.56
N PRO A 131 -5.22 -4.16 5.63
CA PRO A 131 -5.83 -3.37 4.57
C PRO A 131 -6.72 -2.26 5.11
N TRP A 132 -7.08 -1.31 4.24
CA TRP A 132 -8.06 -0.26 4.55
C TRP A 132 -9.27 -0.81 5.31
N ILE A 133 -9.58 -0.17 6.41
CA ILE A 133 -10.69 -0.56 7.28
C ILE A 133 -11.96 0.16 6.82
N ASP A 134 -12.96 -0.61 6.47
CA ASP A 134 -14.30 -0.16 6.08
C ASP A 134 -15.36 -0.78 7.00
N ALA A 135 -16.61 -0.39 6.82
CA ALA A 135 -17.72 -0.83 7.70
C ALA A 135 -17.91 -2.37 7.72
N GLU A 136 -17.51 -3.06 6.64
CA GLU A 136 -17.66 -4.52 6.54
C GLU A 136 -16.58 -5.27 7.35
N ASN A 137 -15.37 -4.71 7.43
CA ASN A 137 -14.22 -5.39 8.01
C ASN A 137 -13.74 -4.82 9.36
N GLU A 138 -14.36 -3.73 9.86
CA GLU A 138 -13.91 -2.98 11.03
C GLU A 138 -13.75 -3.86 12.28
N GLU A 139 -14.78 -4.62 12.64
CA GLU A 139 -14.74 -5.44 13.86
C GLU A 139 -13.60 -6.47 13.82
N ARG A 140 -13.48 -7.21 12.70
CA ARG A 140 -12.45 -8.22 12.54
C ARG A 140 -11.04 -7.62 12.48
N SER A 141 -10.89 -6.44 11.86
CA SER A 141 -9.60 -5.75 11.76
C SER A 141 -9.14 -5.22 13.11
N ILE A 142 -10.03 -4.61 13.89
CA ILE A 142 -9.73 -4.15 15.26
C ILE A 142 -9.39 -5.33 16.17
N LYS A 143 -10.15 -6.43 16.09
CA LYS A 143 -9.84 -7.65 16.83
C LYS A 143 -8.47 -8.18 16.47
N PHE A 144 -8.15 -8.27 15.16
CA PHE A 144 -6.85 -8.72 14.70
C PHE A 144 -5.72 -7.83 15.22
N ILE A 145 -5.85 -6.49 15.15
CA ILE A 145 -4.84 -5.56 15.66
C ILE A 145 -4.57 -5.80 17.15
N LYS A 146 -5.59 -6.10 17.94
CA LYS A 146 -5.46 -6.37 19.38
C LYS A 146 -4.79 -7.70 19.69
N GLU A 147 -5.02 -8.74 18.88
CA GLU A 147 -4.69 -10.12 19.21
C GLU A 147 -3.49 -10.70 18.43
N CYS A 148 -3.15 -10.13 17.25
CA CYS A 148 -2.10 -10.67 16.39
C CYS A 148 -0.74 -10.64 17.10
N LYS A 149 0.11 -11.62 16.80
CA LYS A 149 1.48 -11.71 17.32
C LYS A 149 2.45 -11.26 16.24
N ALA A 150 2.73 -9.97 16.21
CA ALA A 150 3.68 -9.36 15.30
C ALA A 150 4.49 -8.29 16.03
N ASP A 151 5.72 -8.09 15.56
CA ASP A 151 6.64 -7.11 16.11
C ASP A 151 6.33 -5.70 15.60
N ILE A 152 6.01 -5.61 14.32
CA ILE A 152 5.69 -4.36 13.63
C ILE A 152 4.33 -4.44 12.93
N MET A 153 3.75 -3.27 12.66
CA MET A 153 2.46 -3.12 11.97
C MET A 153 2.64 -2.29 10.70
N GLY A 154 2.05 -2.76 9.61
CA GLY A 154 1.83 -1.99 8.39
C GLY A 154 0.35 -1.91 8.05
N GLY A 155 -0.10 -0.75 7.62
CA GLY A 155 -1.50 -0.60 7.27
C GLY A 155 -1.81 0.68 6.50
N HIS A 156 -3.09 0.90 6.27
CA HIS A 156 -3.59 2.12 5.66
C HIS A 156 -4.68 2.68 6.56
N PHE A 157 -4.33 3.63 7.44
CA PHE A 157 -5.14 3.97 8.60
C PHE A 157 -5.52 5.43 8.70
N ASP A 158 -6.80 5.69 9.01
CA ASP A 158 -7.22 6.90 9.69
C ASP A 158 -6.87 6.79 11.19
N ILE A 159 -6.02 7.68 11.71
CA ILE A 159 -5.62 7.67 13.12
C ILE A 159 -5.97 9.01 13.76
N ILE A 160 -6.79 8.98 14.81
CA ILE A 160 -7.23 10.17 15.53
C ILE A 160 -6.03 10.96 16.07
N GLY A 161 -6.03 12.28 15.81
CA GLY A 161 -5.05 13.23 16.31
C GLY A 161 -3.80 13.39 15.45
N TYR A 162 -3.63 12.59 14.39
CA TYR A 162 -2.57 12.80 13.40
C TYR A 162 -2.97 13.87 12.39
N GLU A 163 -1.99 14.57 11.83
CA GLU A 163 -2.25 15.59 10.80
C GLU A 163 -2.54 14.92 9.47
N MET A 164 -3.71 15.22 8.90
CA MET A 164 -4.09 14.82 7.53
C MET A 164 -3.47 15.74 6.49
N MET A 165 -3.32 17.01 6.84
CA MET A 165 -2.62 18.07 6.12
C MET A 165 -2.22 19.14 7.13
N LYS A 166 -1.32 20.04 6.73
CA LYS A 166 -0.77 21.06 7.62
C LYS A 166 -1.85 21.80 8.42
N GLY A 167 -1.83 21.60 9.73
CA GLY A 167 -2.75 22.24 10.67
C GLY A 167 -4.14 21.61 10.78
N ILE A 168 -4.44 20.54 10.03
CA ILE A 168 -5.74 19.83 10.09
C ILE A 168 -5.51 18.42 10.63
N LYS A 169 -6.04 18.16 11.82
CA LYS A 169 -5.95 16.84 12.47
C LYS A 169 -7.15 15.97 12.09
N CYS A 170 -6.88 14.68 12.01
CA CYS A 170 -7.92 13.67 11.87
C CYS A 170 -8.73 13.58 13.17
N GLU A 171 -10.04 13.78 13.07
CA GLU A 171 -10.97 13.72 14.20
C GLU A 171 -11.68 12.36 14.29
N HIS A 172 -11.57 11.52 13.26
CA HIS A 172 -12.22 10.23 13.14
C HIS A 172 -11.20 9.13 12.90
N GLY A 173 -11.60 7.87 13.10
CA GLY A 173 -10.74 6.71 12.82
C GLY A 173 -10.30 5.98 14.08
N LEU A 174 -9.14 5.33 14.00
CA LEU A 174 -8.64 4.45 15.05
C LEU A 174 -7.96 5.25 16.17
N ASP A 175 -8.19 4.79 17.41
CA ASP A 175 -7.45 5.32 18.56
C ASP A 175 -5.99 4.83 18.51
N ARG A 176 -5.05 5.74 18.66
CA ARG A 176 -3.61 5.46 18.66
C ARG A 176 -3.17 4.45 19.72
N SER A 177 -3.97 4.24 20.77
CA SER A 177 -3.66 3.26 21.82
C SER A 177 -3.66 1.83 21.30
N LEU A 178 -4.37 1.53 20.20
CA LEU A 178 -4.38 0.24 19.54
C LEU A 178 -2.99 -0.19 19.05
N PHE A 179 -2.13 0.77 18.76
CA PHE A 179 -0.82 0.54 18.15
C PHE A 179 0.33 0.50 19.15
N LYS A 180 0.11 0.83 20.43
CA LYS A 180 1.16 0.99 21.45
C LYS A 180 2.03 -0.24 21.71
N ARG A 181 1.52 -1.43 21.39
CA ARG A 181 2.23 -2.69 21.64
C ARG A 181 3.23 -3.06 20.54
N PHE A 182 3.16 -2.42 19.39
CA PHE A 182 4.08 -2.66 18.27
C PHE A 182 5.34 -1.82 18.42
N GLU A 183 6.49 -2.38 18.07
CA GLU A 183 7.79 -1.67 18.09
C GLU A 183 7.81 -0.53 17.06
N ALA A 184 7.16 -0.75 15.90
CA ALA A 184 6.99 0.25 14.87
C ALA A 184 5.64 0.08 14.15
N VAL A 185 5.08 1.21 13.70
CA VAL A 185 3.87 1.25 12.87
C VAL A 185 4.14 2.09 11.64
N TYR A 186 3.94 1.49 10.47
CA TYR A 186 4.01 2.14 9.18
C TYR A 186 2.61 2.28 8.62
N SER A 187 2.20 3.48 8.26
CA SER A 187 0.87 3.72 7.69
C SER A 187 0.97 4.56 6.43
N GLY A 188 0.25 4.15 5.39
CA GLY A 188 -0.17 5.05 4.32
C GLY A 188 -1.33 5.94 4.78
N HIS A 189 -1.92 6.69 3.85
CA HIS A 189 -3.09 7.54 3.94
C HIS A 189 -2.81 9.02 4.22
N PHE A 190 -2.00 9.40 5.20
CA PHE A 190 -1.69 10.80 5.49
C PHE A 190 -0.40 11.22 4.79
N HIS A 191 -0.51 12.22 3.90
CA HIS A 191 0.61 12.78 3.13
C HIS A 191 1.15 14.03 3.83
N THR A 192 1.84 13.88 4.94
CA THR A 192 2.43 14.98 5.73
C THR A 192 3.94 15.07 5.57
#